data_36599ba8a80d8e329e90808e2fb3b0b1
#
_entry.id   36599ba8a80d8e329e90808e2fb3b0b1
#
_cell.length_a   1.000
_cell.length_b   1.000
_cell.length_c   1.000
_cell.angle_alpha   90.00
_cell.angle_beta   90.00
_cell.angle_gamma   90.00
#
_symmetry.space_group_name_H-M   'P 1'
#
loop_
_entity.id
_entity.type
_entity.pdbx_description
1 polymer ?
#
loop_
_entity_poly.entity_id
_entity_poly.type
_entity_poly.pdbx_seq_one_letter_code
_entity_poly.pdbx_strand_id
1 'polypeptide(L)'
;MKKIIALIAALGLATTVFATREVTLLMDWFPQGNQSGYFQAQFDNQYHDDVKIIIKSGGPKINTTAQVAAGSVEFGLQASDSVMLANSKGAKLKGIFVSLNHVPYTLVYHPNTGVNSVKDLDGRPFAVKIGVTYWKWVKQKYGLNKVKEFPLKGDLGLFARTPQQFQQGYSLFLPARLDAKGVPNEQITVESLGYRPYSVLFTTDKLIKEDPELVQTVVDRLSISFHKSLVDPKPTRDFILSKSKKVNAEIHNNAIELMKQDFLPADWSKIGCQDPNRWVEVANQMKEVNVLPADFDPHQSYDTSFKKGCFK
;
A
#
# COMPACT_ATOMS: atom_id res chain seq x y z
N MET A 1 18.10 -11.28 78.92
CA MET A 1 17.03 -11.58 77.91
C MET A 1 17.24 -10.62 76.77
N LYS A 2 17.89 -11.07 75.69
CA LYS A 2 18.19 -10.24 74.49
C LYS A 2 17.04 -10.52 73.46
N LYS A 3 16.25 -9.50 73.09
CA LYS A 3 15.24 -9.58 72.05
C LYS A 3 15.96 -9.38 70.71
N ILE A 4 15.91 -10.40 69.82
CA ILE A 4 16.36 -10.33 68.43
C ILE A 4 15.14 -9.88 67.65
N ILE A 5 15.22 -8.69 67.05
CA ILE A 5 14.22 -8.19 66.10
C ILE A 5 14.68 -8.63 64.70
N ALA A 6 13.97 -9.57 64.11
CA ALA A 6 14.18 -9.97 62.70
C ALA A 6 13.50 -8.97 61.77
N LEU A 7 14.29 -8.23 61.00
CA LEU A 7 13.85 -7.31 59.97
C LEU A 7 13.62 -8.12 58.67
N ILE A 8 12.37 -8.40 58.32
CA ILE A 8 12.01 -9.03 57.03
C ILE A 8 12.00 -7.92 55.99
N ALA A 9 13.01 -7.89 55.12
CA ALA A 9 13.06 -7.05 53.92
C ALA A 9 12.14 -7.68 52.85
N ALA A 10 10.95 -7.13 52.66
CA ALA A 10 10.10 -7.46 51.55
C ALA A 10 10.69 -6.86 50.25
N LEU A 11 11.36 -7.67 49.42
CA LEU A 11 11.68 -7.30 48.05
C LEU A 11 10.37 -7.24 47.25
N GLY A 12 9.85 -6.05 47.08
CA GLY A 12 8.75 -5.77 46.12
C GLY A 12 9.31 -5.94 44.70
N LEU A 13 8.97 -7.04 44.03
CA LEU A 13 9.10 -7.17 42.59
C LEU A 13 8.16 -6.14 41.95
N ALA A 14 8.68 -4.99 41.60
CA ALA A 14 7.97 -4.04 40.72
C ALA A 14 7.84 -4.66 39.33
N THR A 15 6.71 -5.28 39.07
CA THR A 15 6.33 -5.64 37.70
C THR A 15 6.11 -4.33 36.94
N THR A 16 7.05 -3.96 36.07
CA THR A 16 6.85 -2.88 35.11
C THR A 16 5.73 -3.32 34.16
N VAL A 17 4.52 -2.86 34.40
CA VAL A 17 3.44 -2.94 33.41
C VAL A 17 3.81 -1.97 32.30
N PHE A 18 4.36 -2.49 31.20
CA PHE A 18 4.54 -1.70 30.00
C PHE A 18 3.15 -1.30 29.48
N ALA A 19 2.90 0.00 29.39
CA ALA A 19 1.65 0.48 28.79
C ALA A 19 1.61 0.02 27.33
N THR A 20 0.51 -0.59 26.91
CA THR A 20 0.26 -0.97 25.52
C THR A 20 0.42 0.26 24.61
N ARG A 21 1.28 0.16 23.62
CA ARG A 21 1.51 1.24 22.65
C ARG A 21 0.61 1.05 21.43
N GLU A 22 -0.17 2.05 21.08
CA GLU A 22 -0.94 2.08 19.84
C GLU A 22 -0.12 2.77 18.74
N VAL A 23 -0.12 2.17 17.54
CA VAL A 23 0.51 2.74 16.34
C VAL A 23 -0.48 2.75 15.20
N THR A 24 -0.52 3.84 14.45
CA THR A 24 -1.44 4.02 13.33
C THR A 24 -0.74 3.71 12.00
N LEU A 25 -1.36 2.82 11.20
CA LEU A 25 -1.06 2.62 9.80
C LEU A 25 -2.15 3.29 8.95
N LEU A 26 -1.79 4.31 8.18
CA LEU A 26 -2.71 4.99 7.28
C LEU A 26 -2.67 4.33 5.89
N MET A 27 -3.80 3.77 5.47
CA MET A 27 -3.93 3.14 4.16
C MET A 27 -4.04 4.20 3.05
N ASP A 28 -3.64 3.83 1.84
CA ASP A 28 -3.73 4.66 0.64
C ASP A 28 -5.15 4.75 0.08
N TRP A 29 -6.00 3.76 0.40
CA TRP A 29 -7.35 3.62 -0.12
C TRP A 29 -8.34 3.10 0.92
N PHE A 30 -9.62 2.98 0.52
CA PHE A 30 -10.65 2.33 1.32
C PHE A 30 -10.34 0.86 1.58
N PRO A 31 -10.88 0.25 2.66
CA PRO A 31 -10.67 -1.16 2.97
C PRO A 31 -11.05 -2.08 1.81
N GLN A 32 -10.13 -2.95 1.41
CA GLN A 32 -10.29 -3.92 0.33
C GLN A 32 -9.27 -5.07 0.43
N GLY A 33 -9.44 -6.14 -0.36
CA GLY A 33 -8.72 -7.40 -0.22
C GLY A 33 -7.19 -7.32 -0.29
N ASN A 34 -6.61 -6.44 -1.11
CA ASN A 34 -5.15 -6.28 -1.18
C ASN A 34 -4.52 -5.75 0.13
N GLN A 35 -5.33 -5.27 1.04
CA GLN A 35 -4.92 -4.79 2.36
C GLN A 35 -5.15 -5.84 3.47
N SER A 36 -5.53 -7.08 3.11
CA SER A 36 -5.91 -8.13 4.08
C SER A 36 -4.85 -8.38 5.15
N GLY A 37 -3.57 -8.42 4.80
CA GLY A 37 -2.51 -8.62 5.78
C GLY A 37 -2.43 -7.52 6.84
N TYR A 38 -2.70 -6.27 6.46
CA TYR A 38 -2.76 -5.16 7.41
C TYR A 38 -3.98 -5.27 8.34
N PHE A 39 -5.15 -5.58 7.78
CA PHE A 39 -6.36 -5.77 8.61
C PHE A 39 -6.28 -7.02 9.48
N GLN A 40 -5.56 -8.07 9.04
CA GLN A 40 -5.25 -9.22 9.87
C GLN A 40 -4.40 -8.81 11.08
N ALA A 41 -3.39 -7.95 10.89
CA ALA A 41 -2.58 -7.46 11.99
C ALA A 41 -3.41 -6.69 13.02
N GLN A 42 -4.36 -5.85 12.58
CA GLN A 42 -5.30 -5.20 13.49
C GLN A 42 -6.25 -6.19 14.17
N PHE A 43 -6.73 -7.20 13.46
CA PHE A 43 -7.58 -8.25 14.03
C PHE A 43 -6.82 -9.05 15.10
N ASP A 44 -5.52 -9.32 14.87
CA ASP A 44 -4.64 -10.05 15.78
C ASP A 44 -4.24 -9.24 17.02
N ASN A 45 -4.57 -7.96 17.14
CA ASN A 45 -4.29 -7.13 18.34
C ASN A 45 -4.79 -7.76 19.65
N GLN A 46 -5.83 -8.59 19.59
CA GLN A 46 -6.35 -9.30 20.77
C GLN A 46 -5.36 -10.32 21.36
N TYR A 47 -4.32 -10.69 20.62
CA TYR A 47 -3.26 -11.63 21.04
C TYR A 47 -1.96 -10.94 21.46
N HIS A 48 -1.96 -9.60 21.54
CA HIS A 48 -0.76 -8.80 21.78
C HIS A 48 -1.04 -7.70 22.82
N ASP A 49 -0.18 -7.59 23.82
CA ASP A 49 -0.32 -6.62 24.92
C ASP A 49 0.68 -5.46 24.83
N ASP A 50 1.72 -5.58 23.99
CA ASP A 50 2.82 -4.62 23.85
C ASP A 50 2.52 -3.50 22.82
N VAL A 51 2.22 -3.87 21.58
CA VAL A 51 1.92 -2.93 20.49
C VAL A 51 0.58 -3.28 19.85
N LYS A 52 -0.31 -2.31 19.67
CA LYS A 52 -1.56 -2.45 18.91
C LYS A 52 -1.49 -1.68 17.61
N ILE A 53 -1.75 -2.36 16.51
CA ILE A 53 -1.77 -1.78 15.16
C ILE A 53 -3.19 -1.31 14.85
N ILE A 54 -3.34 0.00 14.64
CA ILE A 54 -4.60 0.64 14.29
C ILE A 54 -4.60 1.03 12.82
N ILE A 55 -5.51 0.45 12.02
CA ILE A 55 -5.62 0.77 10.61
C ILE A 55 -6.59 1.93 10.40
N LYS A 56 -6.08 3.04 9.86
CA LYS A 56 -6.90 4.14 9.37
C LYS A 56 -7.14 4.01 7.86
N SER A 57 -8.40 4.12 7.47
CA SER A 57 -8.79 4.06 6.06
C SER A 57 -8.25 5.26 5.29
N GLY A 58 -7.76 5.01 4.08
CA GLY A 58 -7.42 6.03 3.11
C GLY A 58 -8.60 6.45 2.23
N GLY A 59 -8.28 7.01 1.07
CA GLY A 59 -9.25 7.43 0.07
C GLY A 59 -8.72 8.49 -0.90
N PRO A 60 -9.55 8.98 -1.84
CA PRO A 60 -9.09 9.88 -2.92
C PRO A 60 -8.46 11.19 -2.43
N LYS A 61 -8.89 11.69 -1.27
CA LYS A 61 -8.42 12.96 -0.69
C LYS A 61 -7.28 12.78 0.32
N ILE A 62 -6.86 11.54 0.59
CA ILE A 62 -5.83 11.25 1.60
C ILE A 62 -4.45 11.28 0.92
N ASN A 63 -3.55 12.06 1.51
CA ASN A 63 -2.13 12.08 1.17
C ASN A 63 -1.35 11.42 2.31
N THR A 64 -1.06 10.12 2.16
CA THR A 64 -0.38 9.31 3.19
C THR A 64 1.05 9.78 3.43
N THR A 65 1.80 10.10 2.35
CA THR A 65 3.19 10.54 2.48
C THR A 65 3.30 11.85 3.26
N ALA A 66 2.38 12.80 3.04
CA ALA A 66 2.39 14.06 3.78
C ALA A 66 2.04 13.86 5.26
N GLN A 67 1.07 12.98 5.60
CA GLN A 67 0.68 12.76 6.98
C GLN A 67 1.77 12.04 7.79
N VAL A 68 2.45 11.04 7.20
CA VAL A 68 3.58 10.38 7.85
C VAL A 68 4.77 11.34 7.97
N ALA A 69 5.11 12.09 6.92
CA ALA A 69 6.20 13.06 6.97
C ALA A 69 5.98 14.14 8.04
N ALA A 70 4.73 14.53 8.29
CA ALA A 70 4.36 15.47 9.35
C ALA A 70 4.31 14.84 10.76
N GLY A 71 4.49 13.51 10.88
CA GLY A 71 4.37 12.79 12.15
C GLY A 71 2.93 12.70 12.69
N SER A 72 1.92 12.91 11.83
CA SER A 72 0.51 12.78 12.24
C SER A 72 0.08 11.33 12.40
N VAL A 73 0.79 10.40 11.78
CA VAL A 73 0.66 8.96 11.89
C VAL A 73 2.05 8.33 11.74
N GLU A 74 2.27 7.16 12.36
CA GLU A 74 3.57 6.49 12.39
C GLU A 74 3.93 5.83 11.07
N PHE A 75 2.96 5.20 10.41
CA PHE A 75 3.17 4.42 9.20
C PHE A 75 2.15 4.76 8.12
N GLY A 76 2.53 4.56 6.87
CA GLY A 76 1.64 4.74 5.73
C GLY A 76 1.84 3.66 4.68
N LEU A 77 0.76 3.35 3.95
CA LEU A 77 0.81 2.52 2.74
C LEU A 77 0.81 3.41 1.50
N GLN A 78 1.73 3.18 0.56
CA GLN A 78 1.76 3.92 -0.71
C GLN A 78 2.58 3.16 -1.77
N ALA A 79 2.52 3.60 -3.02
CA ALA A 79 3.44 3.18 -4.07
C ALA A 79 4.84 3.75 -3.84
N SER A 80 5.88 2.96 -4.13
CA SER A 80 7.29 3.35 -3.92
C SER A 80 7.70 4.61 -4.69
N ASP A 81 7.16 4.82 -5.89
CA ASP A 81 7.36 6.03 -6.68
C ASP A 81 6.87 7.30 -5.97
N SER A 82 5.74 7.20 -5.27
CA SER A 82 5.18 8.31 -4.50
C SER A 82 6.01 8.62 -3.25
N VAL A 83 6.62 7.60 -2.62
CA VAL A 83 7.58 7.78 -1.53
C VAL A 83 8.82 8.53 -2.04
N MET A 84 9.40 8.09 -3.17
CA MET A 84 10.54 8.77 -3.80
C MET A 84 10.23 10.21 -4.19
N LEU A 85 9.03 10.45 -4.76
CA LEU A 85 8.60 11.82 -5.12
C LEU A 85 8.41 12.71 -3.87
N ALA A 86 7.96 12.16 -2.75
CA ALA A 86 7.90 12.91 -1.50
C ALA A 86 9.30 13.23 -0.97
N ASN A 87 10.24 12.26 -1.06
CA ASN A 87 11.62 12.46 -0.64
C ASN A 87 12.38 13.48 -1.49
N SER A 88 12.12 13.53 -2.80
CA SER A 88 12.69 14.59 -3.64
C SER A 88 12.26 16.01 -3.24
N LYS A 89 11.21 16.10 -2.40
CA LYS A 89 10.72 17.33 -1.78
C LYS A 89 11.09 17.47 -0.29
N GLY A 90 11.99 16.60 0.22
CA GLY A 90 12.54 16.69 1.56
C GLY A 90 11.80 15.90 2.65
N ALA A 91 10.91 14.93 2.31
CA ALA A 91 10.06 14.25 3.28
C ALA A 91 10.78 13.25 4.20
N LYS A 92 11.96 12.71 3.83
CA LYS A 92 12.77 11.74 4.59
C LYS A 92 12.01 10.48 5.02
N LEU A 93 11.35 9.84 4.07
CA LEU A 93 10.57 8.62 4.25
C LEU A 93 11.36 7.38 3.82
N LYS A 94 11.11 6.24 4.47
CA LYS A 94 11.72 4.94 4.15
C LYS A 94 10.66 3.87 3.94
N GLY A 95 10.63 3.22 2.77
CA GLY A 95 9.91 1.97 2.58
C GLY A 95 10.58 0.87 3.40
N ILE A 96 9.80 0.15 4.21
CA ILE A 96 10.31 -0.85 5.16
C ILE A 96 9.73 -2.25 4.94
N PHE A 97 8.62 -2.37 4.19
CA PHE A 97 7.96 -3.65 3.93
C PHE A 97 7.19 -3.59 2.62
N VAL A 98 7.47 -4.51 1.68
CA VAL A 98 6.74 -4.63 0.41
C VAL A 98 5.53 -5.53 0.59
N SER A 99 4.33 -4.98 0.44
CA SER A 99 3.08 -5.75 0.51
C SER A 99 2.68 -6.36 -0.82
N LEU A 100 3.00 -5.71 -1.94
CA LEU A 100 2.80 -6.22 -3.30
C LEU A 100 4.03 -5.90 -4.16
N ASN A 101 4.44 -6.86 -4.98
CA ASN A 101 5.59 -6.73 -5.89
C ASN A 101 5.43 -5.62 -6.94
N HIS A 102 4.19 -5.22 -7.22
CA HIS A 102 3.85 -4.00 -7.95
C HIS A 102 2.43 -3.56 -7.59
N VAL A 103 2.17 -2.25 -7.74
CA VAL A 103 0.83 -1.72 -7.49
C VAL A 103 -0.09 -2.12 -8.64
N PRO A 104 -1.29 -2.66 -8.35
CA PRO A 104 -2.21 -3.16 -9.39
C PRO A 104 -2.94 -2.03 -10.13
N TYR A 105 -2.22 -0.97 -10.53
CA TYR A 105 -2.81 0.13 -11.28
C TYR A 105 -3.27 -0.32 -12.66
N THR A 106 -4.48 0.09 -13.01
CA THR A 106 -5.07 -0.18 -14.33
C THR A 106 -5.86 1.01 -14.85
N LEU A 107 -5.91 1.11 -16.17
CA LEU A 107 -6.73 2.04 -16.96
C LEU A 107 -7.84 1.22 -17.58
N VAL A 108 -9.05 1.31 -17.04
CA VAL A 108 -10.22 0.56 -17.53
C VAL A 108 -10.96 1.40 -18.54
N TYR A 109 -11.44 0.76 -19.61
CA TYR A 109 -12.18 1.36 -20.70
C TYR A 109 -13.29 0.41 -21.22
N HIS A 110 -14.20 0.91 -22.04
CA HIS A 110 -15.24 0.09 -22.65
C HIS A 110 -14.72 -0.61 -23.92
N PRO A 111 -15.07 -1.90 -24.14
CA PRO A 111 -14.72 -2.61 -25.38
C PRO A 111 -15.36 -1.95 -26.61
N ASN A 112 -14.81 -2.25 -27.78
CA ASN A 112 -15.30 -1.77 -29.07
C ASN A 112 -15.33 -0.23 -29.22
N THR A 113 -14.51 0.50 -28.47
CA THR A 113 -14.41 1.97 -28.52
C THR A 113 -13.20 2.47 -29.30
N GLY A 114 -12.54 1.57 -30.06
CA GLY A 114 -11.36 1.90 -30.87
C GLY A 114 -10.09 2.11 -30.02
N VAL A 115 -10.00 1.44 -28.86
CA VAL A 115 -8.78 1.43 -28.02
C VAL A 115 -7.95 0.22 -28.40
N ASN A 116 -6.73 0.47 -28.87
CA ASN A 116 -5.73 -0.55 -29.22
C ASN A 116 -4.47 -0.41 -28.37
N SER A 117 -4.27 0.75 -27.76
CA SER A 117 -3.11 1.07 -26.95
C SER A 117 -3.40 2.19 -25.93
N VAL A 118 -2.47 2.42 -25.00
CA VAL A 118 -2.56 3.56 -24.07
C VAL A 118 -2.57 4.91 -24.78
N LYS A 119 -2.03 5.01 -26.01
CA LYS A 119 -2.04 6.27 -26.79
C LYS A 119 -3.43 6.71 -27.19
N ASP A 120 -4.38 5.79 -27.29
CA ASP A 120 -5.78 6.10 -27.63
C ASP A 120 -6.54 6.78 -26.49
N LEU A 121 -5.91 6.95 -25.33
CA LEU A 121 -6.39 7.78 -24.23
C LEU A 121 -6.30 9.27 -24.55
N ASP A 122 -5.39 9.68 -25.45
CA ASP A 122 -5.19 11.10 -25.75
C ASP A 122 -6.46 11.72 -26.36
N GLY A 123 -6.90 12.83 -25.79
CA GLY A 123 -8.16 13.50 -26.15
C GLY A 123 -9.43 12.95 -25.45
N ARG A 124 -9.34 11.80 -24.74
CA ARG A 124 -10.50 11.19 -24.05
C ARG A 124 -10.63 11.62 -22.59
N PRO A 125 -11.85 11.50 -22.01
CA PRO A 125 -12.05 11.73 -20.59
C PRO A 125 -11.41 10.62 -19.75
N PHE A 126 -10.71 11.01 -18.69
CA PHE A 126 -10.09 10.09 -17.75
C PHE A 126 -10.38 10.46 -16.30
N ALA A 127 -11.09 9.58 -15.59
CA ALA A 127 -11.27 9.69 -14.15
C ALA A 127 -10.02 9.17 -13.43
N VAL A 128 -9.26 10.05 -12.77
CA VAL A 128 -7.98 9.71 -12.15
C VAL A 128 -7.82 10.39 -10.79
N LYS A 129 -7.14 9.74 -9.85
CA LYS A 129 -6.74 10.38 -8.57
C LYS A 129 -5.71 11.48 -8.89
N ILE A 130 -6.05 12.71 -8.54
CA ILE A 130 -5.20 13.87 -8.82
C ILE A 130 -3.83 13.71 -8.14
N GLY A 131 -2.77 13.94 -8.94
CA GLY A 131 -1.39 13.91 -8.47
C GLY A 131 -0.78 12.52 -8.29
N VAL A 132 -1.46 11.44 -8.72
CA VAL A 132 -0.89 10.10 -8.67
C VAL A 132 0.34 9.99 -9.60
N THR A 133 1.42 9.42 -9.06
CA THR A 133 2.76 9.51 -9.66
C THR A 133 2.87 8.73 -10.98
N TYR A 134 2.36 7.47 -11.02
CA TYR A 134 2.42 6.66 -12.23
C TYR A 134 1.78 7.35 -13.45
N TRP A 135 0.72 8.14 -13.23
CA TRP A 135 0.02 8.81 -14.32
C TRP A 135 0.87 9.94 -14.92
N LYS A 136 1.70 10.62 -14.13
CA LYS A 136 2.68 11.58 -14.66
C LYS A 136 3.67 10.88 -15.59
N TRP A 137 4.18 9.72 -15.17
CA TRP A 137 5.07 8.92 -16.00
C TRP A 137 4.39 8.47 -17.29
N VAL A 138 3.19 7.88 -17.22
CA VAL A 138 2.44 7.42 -18.41
C VAL A 138 2.24 8.57 -19.40
N LYS A 139 1.77 9.73 -18.93
CA LYS A 139 1.55 10.89 -19.80
C LYS A 139 2.80 11.30 -20.54
N GLN A 140 3.91 11.43 -19.86
CA GLN A 140 5.16 11.89 -20.46
C GLN A 140 5.78 10.82 -21.36
N LYS A 141 5.77 9.57 -20.93
CA LYS A 141 6.32 8.44 -21.71
C LYS A 141 5.62 8.26 -23.06
N TYR A 142 4.31 8.44 -23.09
CA TYR A 142 3.48 8.20 -24.29
C TYR A 142 3.01 9.47 -25.00
N GLY A 143 3.40 10.66 -24.51
CA GLY A 143 3.05 11.95 -25.12
C GLY A 143 1.56 12.30 -25.03
N LEU A 144 0.89 11.94 -23.95
CA LEU A 144 -0.54 12.13 -23.75
C LEU A 144 -0.84 13.57 -23.27
N ASN A 145 -0.98 14.52 -24.21
CA ASN A 145 -1.08 15.93 -23.88
C ASN A 145 -2.52 16.49 -23.91
N LYS A 146 -3.48 15.73 -24.46
CA LYS A 146 -4.87 16.17 -24.66
C LYS A 146 -5.88 15.45 -23.78
N VAL A 147 -5.43 14.58 -22.87
CA VAL A 147 -6.31 13.82 -21.98
C VAL A 147 -7.14 14.76 -21.12
N LYS A 148 -8.44 14.55 -21.06
CA LYS A 148 -9.39 15.34 -20.27
C LYS A 148 -9.52 14.76 -18.86
N GLU A 149 -8.57 15.08 -17.98
CA GLU A 149 -8.52 14.56 -16.62
C GLU A 149 -9.61 15.16 -15.73
N PHE A 150 -10.23 14.32 -14.90
CA PHE A 150 -11.13 14.78 -13.85
C PHE A 150 -11.03 13.87 -12.60
N PRO A 151 -11.41 14.37 -11.40
CA PRO A 151 -11.20 13.66 -10.15
C PRO A 151 -11.94 12.32 -10.08
N LEU A 152 -11.21 11.26 -9.72
CA LEU A 152 -11.79 9.94 -9.41
C LEU A 152 -12.65 10.02 -8.15
N LYS A 153 -13.96 9.86 -8.27
CA LYS A 153 -14.93 9.89 -7.16
C LYS A 153 -15.33 8.49 -6.68
N GLY A 154 -14.92 7.43 -7.40
CA GLY A 154 -15.28 6.05 -7.09
C GLY A 154 -16.73 5.67 -7.44
N ASP A 155 -17.46 6.56 -8.14
CA ASP A 155 -18.77 6.27 -8.72
C ASP A 155 -18.57 5.60 -10.10
N LEU A 156 -19.16 4.42 -10.26
CA LEU A 156 -19.12 3.66 -11.52
C LEU A 156 -20.23 4.05 -12.50
N GLY A 157 -21.25 4.78 -12.04
CA GLY A 157 -22.38 5.16 -12.87
C GLY A 157 -22.00 6.11 -13.99
N LEU A 158 -21.08 7.04 -13.78
CA LEU A 158 -20.58 7.92 -14.83
C LEU A 158 -19.80 7.12 -15.88
N PHE A 159 -18.91 6.23 -15.45
CA PHE A 159 -18.17 5.35 -16.35
C PHE A 159 -19.15 4.53 -17.21
N ALA A 160 -20.14 3.85 -16.59
CA ALA A 160 -21.11 3.00 -17.28
C ALA A 160 -21.90 3.73 -18.39
N ARG A 161 -22.12 5.06 -18.25
CA ARG A 161 -22.86 5.88 -19.23
C ARG A 161 -22.00 6.61 -20.24
N THR A 162 -20.67 6.52 -20.11
CA THR A 162 -19.73 7.30 -20.94
C THR A 162 -18.76 6.36 -21.67
N PRO A 163 -19.15 5.84 -22.87
CA PRO A 163 -18.34 4.83 -23.57
C PRO A 163 -16.92 5.25 -23.90
N GLN A 164 -16.66 6.56 -24.07
CA GLN A 164 -15.31 7.06 -24.38
C GLN A 164 -14.44 7.32 -23.15
N GLN A 165 -15.00 7.11 -21.93
CA GLN A 165 -14.28 7.38 -20.69
C GLN A 165 -13.31 6.25 -20.36
N PHE A 166 -12.11 6.64 -19.92
CA PHE A 166 -11.21 5.81 -19.16
C PHE A 166 -11.37 6.06 -17.65
N GLN A 167 -11.10 5.04 -16.86
CA GLN A 167 -11.14 5.15 -15.41
C GLN A 167 -9.94 4.45 -14.76
N GLN A 168 -9.26 5.17 -13.89
CA GLN A 168 -8.26 4.57 -13.02
C GLN A 168 -8.90 3.58 -12.06
N GLY A 169 -8.23 2.45 -11.86
CA GLY A 169 -8.59 1.46 -10.84
C GLY A 169 -7.42 0.60 -10.44
N TYR A 170 -7.75 -0.43 -9.67
CA TYR A 170 -6.90 -1.56 -9.41
C TYR A 170 -7.43 -2.77 -10.17
N SER A 171 -6.58 -3.46 -10.91
CA SER A 171 -6.91 -4.67 -11.67
C SER A 171 -7.51 -5.78 -10.79
N LEU A 172 -7.18 -5.78 -9.51
CA LEU A 172 -7.74 -6.69 -8.50
C LEU A 172 -9.23 -6.46 -8.19
N PHE A 173 -9.80 -5.28 -8.51
CA PHE A 173 -11.13 -4.92 -8.02
C PHE A 173 -12.02 -4.26 -9.06
N LEU A 174 -11.50 -3.32 -9.87
CA LEU A 174 -12.36 -2.49 -10.71
C LEU A 174 -13.04 -3.30 -11.80
N PRO A 175 -12.37 -4.19 -12.56
CA PRO A 175 -13.03 -5.04 -13.53
C PRO A 175 -14.15 -5.88 -12.91
N ALA A 176 -13.87 -6.63 -11.83
CA ALA A 176 -14.88 -7.47 -11.16
C ALA A 176 -16.09 -6.66 -10.62
N ARG A 177 -15.86 -5.40 -10.18
CA ARG A 177 -16.97 -4.51 -9.77
C ARG A 177 -17.81 -4.02 -10.93
N LEU A 178 -17.23 -3.85 -12.10
CA LEU A 178 -17.95 -3.49 -13.32
C LEU A 178 -18.74 -4.69 -13.85
N ASP A 179 -18.11 -5.88 -13.87
CA ASP A 179 -18.77 -7.13 -14.28
C ASP A 179 -19.99 -7.44 -13.41
N ALA A 180 -19.86 -7.29 -12.09
CA ALA A 180 -20.98 -7.44 -11.15
C ALA A 180 -22.14 -6.45 -11.38
N LYS A 181 -21.92 -5.39 -12.17
CA LYS A 181 -22.93 -4.41 -12.58
C LYS A 181 -23.37 -4.59 -14.03
N GLY A 182 -22.90 -5.62 -14.72
CA GLY A 182 -23.18 -5.85 -16.14
C GLY A 182 -22.56 -4.78 -17.05
N VAL A 183 -21.48 -4.12 -16.65
CA VAL A 183 -20.79 -3.09 -17.43
C VAL A 183 -19.59 -3.72 -18.13
N PRO A 184 -19.66 -3.95 -19.47
CA PRO A 184 -18.53 -4.49 -20.22
C PRO A 184 -17.30 -3.60 -20.10
N ASN A 185 -16.14 -4.22 -19.88
CA ASN A 185 -14.91 -3.48 -19.67
C ASN A 185 -13.68 -4.26 -20.12
N GLU A 186 -12.66 -3.53 -20.51
CA GLU A 186 -11.31 -3.99 -20.78
C GLU A 186 -10.32 -3.11 -20.02
N GLN A 187 -9.06 -3.54 -19.95
CA GLN A 187 -8.07 -2.81 -19.18
C GLN A 187 -6.67 -2.83 -19.80
N ILE A 188 -5.93 -1.75 -19.55
CA ILE A 188 -4.48 -1.67 -19.75
C ILE A 188 -3.86 -1.56 -18.37
N THR A 189 -3.09 -2.56 -17.93
CA THR A 189 -2.38 -2.48 -16.65
C THR A 189 -1.15 -1.60 -16.79
N VAL A 190 -0.82 -0.85 -15.74
CA VAL A 190 0.39 0.00 -15.75
C VAL A 190 1.66 -0.85 -15.78
N GLU A 191 1.59 -2.08 -15.24
CA GLU A 191 2.66 -3.06 -15.34
C GLU A 191 2.95 -3.47 -16.80
N SER A 192 1.90 -3.69 -17.62
CA SER A 192 2.09 -4.02 -19.05
C SER A 192 2.79 -2.91 -19.84
N LEU A 193 2.78 -1.69 -19.31
CA LEU A 193 3.53 -0.54 -19.85
C LEU A 193 4.99 -0.51 -19.37
N GLY A 194 5.41 -1.47 -18.54
CA GLY A 194 6.76 -1.58 -17.99
C GLY A 194 7.03 -0.74 -16.74
N TYR A 195 6.00 -0.20 -16.08
CA TYR A 195 6.15 0.59 -14.87
C TYR A 195 5.62 -0.15 -13.64
N ARG A 196 6.52 -0.54 -12.74
CA ARG A 196 6.26 -1.53 -11.68
C ARG A 196 6.68 -1.06 -10.28
N PRO A 197 6.16 0.07 -9.77
CA PRO A 197 6.47 0.51 -8.40
C PRO A 197 5.91 -0.51 -7.39
N TYR A 198 6.65 -0.75 -6.30
CA TYR A 198 6.16 -1.55 -5.18
C TYR A 198 4.96 -0.91 -4.49
N SER A 199 4.07 -1.72 -3.89
CA SER A 199 3.20 -1.26 -2.80
C SER A 199 3.95 -1.46 -1.48
N VAL A 200 4.26 -0.36 -0.77
CA VAL A 200 5.13 -0.40 0.40
C VAL A 200 4.48 0.21 1.64
N LEU A 201 4.66 -0.44 2.78
CA LEU A 201 4.58 0.23 4.06
C LEU A 201 5.84 1.08 4.22
N PHE A 202 5.66 2.31 4.65
CA PHE A 202 6.75 3.24 4.89
C PHE A 202 6.56 4.00 6.19
N THR A 203 7.65 4.53 6.72
CA THR A 203 7.69 5.40 7.89
C THR A 203 8.73 6.50 7.71
N THR A 204 8.98 7.32 8.72
CA THR A 204 10.02 8.35 8.69
C THR A 204 11.39 7.78 9.07
N ASP A 205 12.46 8.32 8.49
CA ASP A 205 13.84 8.07 8.93
C ASP A 205 14.04 8.42 10.41
N LYS A 206 13.28 9.39 10.91
CA LYS A 206 13.26 9.77 12.32
C LYS A 206 12.78 8.61 13.21
N LEU A 207 11.61 8.02 12.92
CA LEU A 207 11.06 6.92 13.72
C LEU A 207 11.98 5.70 13.71
N ILE A 208 12.59 5.39 12.56
CA ILE A 208 13.56 4.29 12.44
C ILE A 208 14.74 4.49 13.39
N LYS A 209 15.24 5.72 13.54
CA LYS A 209 16.37 6.04 14.43
C LYS A 209 15.99 6.09 15.91
N GLU A 210 14.81 6.63 16.21
CA GLU A 210 14.35 6.81 17.59
C GLU A 210 13.79 5.52 18.20
N ASP A 211 13.17 4.66 17.40
CA ASP A 211 12.53 3.42 17.88
C ASP A 211 12.58 2.29 16.83
N PRO A 212 13.76 1.76 16.53
CA PRO A 212 13.91 0.67 15.57
C PRO A 212 13.21 -0.62 16.01
N GLU A 213 13.06 -0.86 17.31
CA GLU A 213 12.40 -2.04 17.87
C GLU A 213 10.89 -2.02 17.57
N LEU A 214 10.23 -0.86 17.66
CA LEU A 214 8.85 -0.71 17.23
C LEU A 214 8.68 -1.00 15.75
N VAL A 215 9.57 -0.45 14.92
CA VAL A 215 9.52 -0.67 13.46
C VAL A 215 9.69 -2.15 13.14
N GLN A 216 10.64 -2.84 13.80
CA GLN A 216 10.85 -4.28 13.65
C GLN A 216 9.60 -5.07 14.08
N THR A 217 9.01 -4.74 15.23
CA THR A 217 7.79 -5.38 15.75
C THR A 217 6.64 -5.28 14.73
N VAL A 218 6.44 -4.11 14.14
CA VAL A 218 5.39 -3.90 13.13
C VAL A 218 5.67 -4.75 11.88
N VAL A 219 6.90 -4.77 11.37
CA VAL A 219 7.28 -5.57 10.19
C VAL A 219 7.11 -7.07 10.45
N ASP A 220 7.52 -7.57 11.60
CA ASP A 220 7.39 -8.98 11.96
C ASP A 220 5.92 -9.40 12.06
N ARG A 221 5.08 -8.59 12.71
CA ARG A 221 3.64 -8.84 12.78
C ARG A 221 2.97 -8.83 11.43
N LEU A 222 3.32 -7.87 10.57
CA LEU A 222 2.79 -7.83 9.21
C LEU A 222 3.21 -9.06 8.41
N SER A 223 4.45 -9.53 8.54
CA SER A 223 4.91 -10.76 7.88
C SER A 223 4.04 -11.96 8.25
N ILE A 224 3.74 -12.14 9.55
CA ILE A 224 2.87 -13.20 10.06
C ILE A 224 1.42 -12.99 9.58
N SER A 225 0.92 -11.77 9.67
CA SER A 225 -0.49 -11.44 9.36
C SER A 225 -0.79 -11.58 7.86
N PHE A 226 0.15 -11.20 6.98
CA PHE A 226 0.00 -11.47 5.54
C PHE A 226 -0.11 -12.96 5.28
N HIS A 227 0.79 -13.78 5.85
CA HIS A 227 0.72 -15.24 5.69
C HIS A 227 -0.62 -15.80 6.18
N LYS A 228 -1.06 -15.43 7.38
CA LYS A 228 -2.37 -15.86 7.94
C LYS A 228 -3.53 -15.51 7.02
N SER A 229 -3.58 -14.26 6.54
CA SER A 229 -4.68 -13.78 5.69
C SER A 229 -4.74 -14.45 4.32
N LEU A 230 -3.64 -15.07 3.86
CA LEU A 230 -3.58 -15.83 2.61
C LEU A 230 -3.91 -17.30 2.81
N VAL A 231 -3.57 -17.89 3.96
CA VAL A 231 -3.92 -19.28 4.31
C VAL A 231 -5.41 -19.42 4.63
N ASP A 232 -5.93 -18.54 5.48
CA ASP A 232 -7.35 -18.47 5.81
C ASP A 232 -7.86 -17.02 5.68
N PRO A 233 -8.35 -16.62 4.50
CA PRO A 233 -8.81 -15.25 4.27
C PRO A 233 -10.16 -14.93 4.93
N LYS A 234 -10.90 -15.93 5.43
CA LYS A 234 -12.27 -15.74 5.90
C LYS A 234 -12.40 -14.76 7.08
N PRO A 235 -11.64 -14.89 8.18
CA PRO A 235 -11.77 -13.96 9.32
C PRO A 235 -11.51 -12.51 8.91
N THR A 236 -10.41 -12.28 8.17
CA THR A 236 -10.02 -10.94 7.69
C THR A 236 -11.00 -10.39 6.67
N ARG A 237 -11.50 -11.25 5.75
CA ARG A 237 -12.55 -10.86 4.81
C ARG A 237 -13.78 -10.36 5.54
N ASP A 238 -14.30 -11.13 6.48
CA ASP A 238 -15.52 -10.79 7.23
C ASP A 238 -15.33 -9.49 8.02
N PHE A 239 -14.12 -9.27 8.57
CA PHE A 239 -13.75 -8.02 9.21
C PHE A 239 -13.74 -6.83 8.22
N ILE A 240 -13.11 -6.98 7.05
CA ILE A 240 -13.07 -5.94 6.00
C ILE A 240 -14.50 -5.60 5.53
N LEU A 241 -15.34 -6.61 5.29
CA LEU A 241 -16.73 -6.42 4.85
C LEU A 241 -17.57 -5.68 5.89
N SER A 242 -17.28 -5.86 7.18
CA SER A 242 -17.93 -5.08 8.25
C SER A 242 -17.57 -3.59 8.20
N LYS A 243 -16.43 -3.22 7.62
CA LYS A 243 -15.90 -1.84 7.51
C LYS A 243 -16.20 -1.17 6.16
N SER A 244 -16.47 -1.93 5.12
CA SER A 244 -16.65 -1.41 3.76
C SER A 244 -17.79 -2.09 3.02
N LYS A 245 -18.77 -1.29 2.55
CA LYS A 245 -19.85 -1.76 1.67
C LYS A 245 -19.46 -1.77 0.18
N LYS A 246 -18.23 -1.42 -0.16
CA LYS A 246 -17.75 -1.31 -1.56
C LYS A 246 -17.21 -2.63 -2.12
N VAL A 247 -17.04 -3.63 -1.28
CA VAL A 247 -16.52 -4.97 -1.61
C VAL A 247 -17.49 -6.00 -1.05
N ASN A 248 -17.76 -7.07 -1.79
CA ASN A 248 -18.45 -8.25 -1.33
C ASN A 248 -17.48 -9.42 -1.16
N ALA A 249 -17.96 -10.56 -0.64
CA ALA A 249 -17.11 -11.72 -0.37
C ALA A 249 -16.47 -12.30 -1.64
N GLU A 250 -17.20 -12.33 -2.75
CA GLU A 250 -16.74 -12.85 -4.04
C GLU A 250 -15.59 -12.00 -4.59
N ILE A 251 -15.78 -10.67 -4.69
CA ILE A 251 -14.74 -9.73 -5.15
C ILE A 251 -13.51 -9.80 -4.25
N HIS A 252 -13.70 -9.94 -2.93
CA HIS A 252 -12.57 -10.10 -2.00
C HIS A 252 -11.80 -11.38 -2.25
N ASN A 253 -12.48 -12.53 -2.38
CA ASN A 253 -11.85 -13.82 -2.61
C ASN A 253 -11.10 -13.84 -3.95
N ASN A 254 -11.72 -13.32 -5.01
CA ASN A 254 -11.07 -13.20 -6.33
C ASN A 254 -9.80 -12.33 -6.24
N ALA A 255 -9.84 -11.22 -5.51
CA ALA A 255 -8.67 -10.38 -5.31
C ALA A 255 -7.53 -11.10 -4.58
N ILE A 256 -7.84 -11.94 -3.57
CA ILE A 256 -6.83 -12.75 -2.87
C ILE A 256 -6.19 -13.75 -3.83
N GLU A 257 -6.97 -14.44 -4.68
CA GLU A 257 -6.41 -15.39 -5.64
C GLU A 257 -5.53 -14.70 -6.69
N LEU A 258 -5.98 -13.56 -7.24
CA LEU A 258 -5.15 -12.76 -8.14
C LEU A 258 -3.87 -12.25 -7.47
N MET A 259 -3.94 -11.85 -6.20
CA MET A 259 -2.74 -11.45 -5.44
C MET A 259 -1.72 -12.58 -5.35
N LYS A 260 -2.15 -13.80 -5.05
CA LYS A 260 -1.28 -14.99 -4.96
C LYS A 260 -0.60 -15.29 -6.29
N GLN A 261 -1.32 -15.12 -7.40
CA GLN A 261 -0.82 -15.44 -8.74
C GLN A 261 0.18 -14.40 -9.26
N ASP A 262 -0.15 -13.09 -9.15
CA ASP A 262 0.52 -12.07 -9.94
C ASP A 262 1.26 -11.02 -9.10
N PHE A 263 0.89 -10.83 -7.82
CA PHE A 263 1.35 -9.68 -7.03
C PHE A 263 2.22 -10.02 -5.84
N LEU A 264 2.27 -11.29 -5.46
CA LEU A 264 3.06 -11.78 -4.32
C LEU A 264 4.23 -12.64 -4.80
N PRO A 265 5.31 -12.77 -4.00
CA PRO A 265 6.36 -13.74 -4.30
C PRO A 265 5.79 -15.16 -4.18
N ALA A 266 6.29 -16.11 -5.02
CA ALA A 266 5.90 -17.53 -4.96
C ALA A 266 6.15 -18.14 -3.56
N ASP A 267 7.24 -17.77 -2.93
CA ASP A 267 7.52 -18.07 -1.51
C ASP A 267 6.98 -16.93 -0.63
N TRP A 268 5.86 -17.16 0.03
CA TRP A 268 5.23 -16.16 0.89
C TRP A 268 6.06 -15.73 2.10
N SER A 269 7.10 -16.50 2.49
CA SER A 269 8.05 -16.06 3.50
C SER A 269 8.84 -14.81 3.07
N LYS A 270 8.88 -14.55 1.77
CA LYS A 270 9.51 -13.37 1.15
C LYS A 270 8.60 -12.14 1.06
N ILE A 271 7.34 -12.23 1.50
CA ILE A 271 6.47 -11.04 1.62
C ILE A 271 7.13 -10.06 2.59
N GLY A 272 7.23 -8.82 2.20
CA GLY A 272 7.98 -7.77 2.90
C GLY A 272 9.34 -7.46 2.30
N CYS A 273 9.92 -8.38 1.52
CA CYS A 273 11.22 -8.20 0.90
C CYS A 273 11.20 -7.11 -0.19
N GLN A 274 12.28 -6.35 -0.28
CA GLN A 274 12.47 -5.30 -1.28
C GLN A 274 13.80 -5.51 -2.01
N ASP A 275 13.75 -5.52 -3.35
CA ASP A 275 14.95 -5.50 -4.19
C ASP A 275 15.39 -4.05 -4.41
N PRO A 276 16.60 -3.66 -3.97
CA PRO A 276 17.18 -2.35 -4.23
C PRO A 276 17.19 -1.98 -5.72
N ASN A 277 17.43 -2.94 -6.60
CA ASN A 277 17.47 -2.70 -8.05
C ASN A 277 16.13 -2.22 -8.60
N ARG A 278 15.01 -2.69 -8.05
CA ARG A 278 13.68 -2.24 -8.44
C ARG A 278 13.43 -0.78 -8.07
N TRP A 279 13.93 -0.33 -6.92
CA TRP A 279 13.86 1.08 -6.53
C TRP A 279 14.66 1.96 -7.50
N VAL A 280 15.87 1.50 -7.89
CA VAL A 280 16.70 2.18 -8.88
C VAL A 280 16.02 2.21 -10.25
N GLU A 281 15.46 1.08 -10.72
CA GLU A 281 14.73 0.98 -11.99
C GLU A 281 13.60 2.01 -12.07
N VAL A 282 12.71 2.01 -11.08
CA VAL A 282 11.56 2.95 -11.03
C VAL A 282 12.04 4.41 -10.92
N ALA A 283 13.09 4.69 -10.12
CA ALA A 283 13.67 6.03 -10.04
C ALA A 283 14.21 6.51 -11.39
N ASN A 284 14.92 5.65 -12.13
CA ASN A 284 15.44 5.98 -13.45
C ASN A 284 14.32 6.27 -14.44
N GLN A 285 13.26 5.46 -14.45
CA GLN A 285 12.07 5.71 -15.27
C GLN A 285 11.42 7.07 -14.95
N MET A 286 11.38 7.46 -13.66
CA MET A 286 10.85 8.76 -13.24
C MET A 286 11.76 9.92 -13.62
N LYS A 287 13.10 9.71 -13.60
CA LYS A 287 14.09 10.71 -14.05
C LYS A 287 14.00 10.95 -15.55
N GLU A 288 13.90 9.88 -16.38
CA GLU A 288 13.76 9.96 -17.84
C GLU A 288 12.63 10.89 -18.28
N VAL A 289 11.57 10.98 -17.48
CA VAL A 289 10.41 11.81 -17.76
C VAL A 289 10.33 13.08 -16.88
N ASN A 290 11.41 13.45 -16.23
CA ASN A 290 11.52 14.64 -15.37
C ASN A 290 10.48 14.69 -14.22
N VAL A 291 10.07 13.55 -13.70
CA VAL A 291 9.21 13.44 -12.50
C VAL A 291 10.08 13.47 -11.23
N LEU A 292 11.29 12.92 -11.30
CA LEU A 292 12.33 13.08 -10.27
C LEU A 292 13.50 13.92 -10.82
N PRO A 293 14.20 14.66 -9.96
CA PRO A 293 15.48 15.29 -10.29
C PRO A 293 16.50 14.26 -10.78
N ALA A 294 17.36 14.63 -11.73
CA ALA A 294 18.37 13.72 -12.31
C ALA A 294 19.36 13.19 -11.26
N ASP A 295 19.69 14.00 -10.25
CA ASP A 295 20.61 13.72 -9.16
C ASP A 295 19.94 13.02 -7.95
N PHE A 296 18.63 12.72 -8.01
CA PHE A 296 17.94 12.05 -6.90
C PHE A 296 18.54 10.66 -6.63
N ASP A 297 18.93 10.41 -5.38
CA ASP A 297 19.40 9.10 -4.93
C ASP A 297 18.23 8.25 -4.41
N PRO A 298 17.83 7.15 -5.09
CA PRO A 298 16.74 6.29 -4.63
C PRO A 298 17.05 5.55 -3.31
N HIS A 299 18.33 5.33 -2.96
CA HIS A 299 18.72 4.62 -1.73
C HIS A 299 18.28 5.33 -0.44
N GLN A 300 18.02 6.64 -0.52
CA GLN A 300 17.43 7.36 0.60
C GLN A 300 15.96 7.02 0.87
N SER A 301 15.28 6.22 0.02
CA SER A 301 13.83 6.01 0.07
C SER A 301 13.41 4.65 0.61
N TYR A 302 14.33 3.78 0.98
CA TYR A 302 14.03 2.47 1.54
C TYR A 302 15.04 2.04 2.60
N ASP A 303 14.64 1.05 3.41
CA ASP A 303 15.49 0.35 4.35
C ASP A 303 15.16 -1.15 4.32
N THR A 304 16.12 -1.97 3.94
CA THR A 304 15.95 -3.42 3.81
C THR A 304 16.29 -4.19 5.09
N SER A 305 16.78 -3.53 6.14
CA SER A 305 17.29 -4.16 7.35
C SER A 305 16.21 -4.85 8.19
N PHE A 306 14.96 -4.38 8.10
CA PHE A 306 13.83 -4.89 8.87
C PHE A 306 13.26 -6.22 8.37
N LYS A 307 13.54 -6.64 7.14
CA LYS A 307 13.13 -7.94 6.60
C LYS A 307 14.35 -8.76 6.19
N LYS A 308 14.75 -9.70 7.06
CA LYS A 308 15.90 -10.57 6.85
C LYS A 308 15.58 -11.75 5.92
N GLY A 309 16.62 -12.35 5.33
CA GLY A 309 16.50 -13.55 4.50
C GLY A 309 15.87 -13.33 3.12
N CYS A 310 15.82 -12.11 2.64
CA CYS A 310 15.21 -11.75 1.35
C CYS A 310 16.01 -12.26 0.15
N PHE A 311 17.33 -12.11 0.22
CA PHE A 311 18.25 -12.50 -0.83
C PHE A 311 19.35 -13.35 -0.19
N LYS A 312 19.68 -14.47 -0.81
CA LYS A 312 20.84 -15.29 -0.48
C LYS A 312 21.98 -14.93 -1.41
#